data_51c9835e8ab5e344a381b3c63cd4aef3
#
_entry.id   51c9835e8ab5e344a381b3c63cd4aef3
#
_cell.length_a   1.000
_cell.length_b   1.000
_cell.length_c   1.000
_cell.angle_alpha   90.00
_cell.angle_beta   90.00
_cell.angle_gamma   90.00
#
_symmetry.space_group_name_H-M   'P 1'
#
loop_
_entity.id
_entity.type
_entity.pdbx_description
1 polymer ?
#
loop_
_entity_poly.entity_id
_entity_poly.type
_entity_poly.pdbx_seq_one_letter_code
_entity_poly.pdbx_strand_id
1 'polypeptide(L)'
;AQTQGLLAQSVASQSPQIDLGGSVTRQRRSVEVFNAGNVPGAPRDSTVWGADAQLTWQWDAFNALKLTQTAAGERVLQSRAAVAAARLLVAAQAATVVVQTRALRQRMVLLQTTLAIDRQLLDIASAKRRAGLTVQVSVLQAQAAVQASLQTLAQLQAEQVTYTNALAVLAAITPAQAAQWLGDSSLLPALPSRIEFGVPSQLLLRRPDLLEAQAQVRAASSDLAASLAARYPQFSINAQIGWAAASAAALGSSAA
;
A
#
# COMPACT_ATOMS: atom_id res chain seq x y z
N ALA A 1 3.11 2.02 7.73
CA ALA A 1 4.27 2.89 7.98
C ALA A 1 3.87 4.37 8.02
N GLN A 2 3.29 4.95 6.96
CA GLN A 2 2.96 6.39 6.89
C GLN A 2 2.01 6.85 8.01
N THR A 3 0.90 6.15 8.24
CA THR A 3 -0.08 6.49 9.31
C THR A 3 0.51 6.39 10.71
N GLN A 4 1.47 5.48 10.93
CA GLN A 4 2.21 5.39 12.19
C GLN A 4 3.14 6.58 12.40
N GLY A 5 3.78 7.07 11.32
CA GLY A 5 4.58 8.30 11.35
C GLY A 5 3.73 9.52 11.72
N LEU A 6 2.52 9.65 11.13
CA LEU A 6 1.58 10.73 11.48
C LEU A 6 1.09 10.64 12.93
N LEU A 7 0.87 9.43 13.45
CA LEU A 7 0.55 9.25 14.86
C LEU A 7 1.72 9.69 15.75
N ALA A 8 2.96 9.27 15.43
CA ALA A 8 4.12 9.68 16.20
C ALA A 8 4.32 11.20 16.17
N GLN A 9 4.07 11.85 15.03
CA GLN A 9 4.10 13.31 14.91
C GLN A 9 3.05 13.98 15.81
N SER A 10 1.81 13.44 15.85
CA SER A 10 0.75 13.98 16.73
C SER A 10 1.04 13.77 18.21
N VAL A 11 1.79 12.74 18.58
CA VAL A 11 2.28 12.53 19.95
C VAL A 11 3.39 13.54 20.26
N ALA A 12 4.33 13.72 19.35
CA ALA A 12 5.45 14.65 19.53
C ALA A 12 4.98 16.12 19.71
N SER A 13 3.91 16.53 19.02
CA SER A 13 3.34 17.89 19.13
C SER A 13 2.75 18.22 20.51
N GLN A 14 2.53 17.23 21.36
CA GLN A 14 2.07 17.43 22.75
C GLN A 14 3.23 17.67 23.73
N SER A 15 4.45 17.33 23.31
CA SER A 15 5.64 17.48 24.15
C SER A 15 6.28 18.85 23.95
N PRO A 16 6.96 19.40 24.98
CA PRO A 16 7.80 20.59 24.81
C PRO A 16 8.85 20.36 23.73
N GLN A 17 8.98 21.30 22.82
CA GLN A 17 10.01 21.30 21.77
C GLN A 17 11.11 22.29 22.14
N ILE A 18 12.34 21.84 22.04
CA ILE A 18 13.52 22.66 22.31
C ILE A 18 14.33 22.71 21.03
N ASP A 19 14.47 23.90 20.51
CA ASP A 19 15.30 24.18 19.34
C ASP A 19 16.57 24.93 19.78
N LEU A 20 17.72 24.48 19.27
CA LEU A 20 18.99 25.11 19.50
C LEU A 20 19.43 25.80 18.22
N GLY A 21 19.69 27.11 18.29
CA GLY A 21 20.11 27.93 17.17
C GLY A 21 21.54 28.45 17.36
N GLY A 22 22.27 28.53 16.25
CA GLY A 22 23.53 29.25 16.19
C GLY A 22 23.53 30.19 14.99
N SER A 23 23.92 31.43 15.16
CA SER A 23 23.94 32.43 14.10
C SER A 23 25.22 33.23 14.08
N VAL A 24 25.66 33.60 12.87
CA VAL A 24 26.74 34.57 12.65
C VAL A 24 26.21 35.63 11.71
N THR A 25 26.06 36.83 12.23
CA THR A 25 25.55 37.95 11.45
C THR A 25 26.64 39.00 11.28
N ARG A 26 27.05 39.23 10.01
CA ARG A 26 27.94 40.35 9.68
C ARG A 26 27.09 41.49 9.11
N GLN A 27 27.14 42.63 9.76
CA GLN A 27 26.36 43.79 9.39
C GLN A 27 27.26 44.99 9.14
N ARG A 28 27.05 45.66 8.02
CA ARG A 28 27.67 46.94 7.71
C ARG A 28 26.62 48.04 7.81
N ARG A 29 26.84 49.00 8.70
CA ARG A 29 25.93 50.14 8.90
C ARG A 29 26.11 51.18 7.82
N SER A 30 25.01 51.66 7.23
CA SER A 30 25.02 52.81 6.30
C SER A 30 25.10 54.09 7.10
N VAL A 31 25.94 55.02 6.60
CA VAL A 31 26.15 56.35 7.24
C VAL A 31 24.92 57.24 7.06
N GLU A 32 24.13 57.05 6.02
CA GLU A 32 22.96 57.88 5.70
C GLU A 32 21.74 57.61 6.56
N VAL A 33 21.57 56.36 7.07
CA VAL A 33 20.40 55.95 7.87
C VAL A 33 20.54 56.36 9.34
N PHE A 34 21.76 56.68 9.81
CA PHE A 34 22.05 56.97 11.23
C PHE A 34 22.50 58.42 11.45
N ASN A 35 21.65 59.36 11.09
CA ASN A 35 21.94 60.79 11.35
C ASN A 35 21.59 61.25 12.79
N ALA A 36 21.08 60.37 13.65
CA ALA A 36 20.77 60.64 15.04
C ALA A 36 21.72 59.87 15.98
N GLY A 37 22.86 60.41 16.28
CA GLY A 37 23.83 59.87 17.25
C GLY A 37 25.12 59.36 16.61
N ASN A 38 25.75 60.21 15.83
CA ASN A 38 27.10 59.97 15.29
C ASN A 38 28.12 59.92 16.46
N VAL A 39 28.38 58.73 17.00
CA VAL A 39 29.45 58.47 17.93
C VAL A 39 30.71 58.37 17.10
N PRO A 40 31.62 59.41 17.15
CA PRO A 40 32.88 59.40 16.39
C PRO A 40 33.69 58.15 16.79
N GLY A 41 34.06 57.34 15.80
CA GLY A 41 34.88 56.14 16.02
C GLY A 41 34.15 54.79 16.12
N ALA A 42 32.84 54.76 16.00
CA ALA A 42 32.11 53.46 15.99
C ALA A 42 32.45 52.64 14.73
N PRO A 43 32.84 51.37 14.84
CA PRO A 43 33.17 50.55 13.68
C PRO A 43 31.92 50.34 12.80
N ARG A 44 32.10 50.56 11.47
CA ARG A 44 31.01 50.38 10.48
C ARG A 44 30.61 48.91 10.28
N ASP A 45 31.56 48.02 10.39
CA ASP A 45 31.38 46.58 10.28
C ASP A 45 31.30 45.99 11.68
N SER A 46 30.22 45.26 11.94
CA SER A 46 30.07 44.48 13.16
C SER A 46 29.75 43.04 12.81
N THR A 47 30.41 42.11 13.47
CA THR A 47 30.06 40.68 13.42
C THR A 47 29.52 40.31 14.78
N VAL A 48 28.33 39.74 14.79
CA VAL A 48 27.69 39.25 16.00
C VAL A 48 27.53 37.74 15.87
N TRP A 49 28.04 37.02 16.85
CA TRP A 49 27.87 35.62 17.04
C TRP A 49 26.73 35.43 18.02
N GLY A 50 25.74 34.59 17.66
CA GLY A 50 24.60 34.28 18.51
C GLY A 50 24.49 32.77 18.76
N ALA A 51 24.11 32.40 19.96
CA ALA A 51 23.66 31.07 20.30
C ALA A 51 22.38 31.21 21.11
N ASP A 52 21.35 30.49 20.73
CA ASP A 52 20.05 30.56 21.40
C ASP A 52 19.45 29.19 21.59
N ALA A 53 18.64 29.06 22.64
CA ALA A 53 17.79 27.93 22.90
C ALA A 53 16.37 28.44 23.05
N GLN A 54 15.46 27.90 22.24
CA GLN A 54 14.05 28.25 22.25
C GLN A 54 13.23 27.03 22.70
N LEU A 55 12.37 27.24 23.72
CA LEU A 55 11.36 26.28 24.16
C LEU A 55 10.01 26.73 23.62
N THR A 56 9.31 25.84 22.95
CA THR A 56 7.92 26.04 22.54
C THR A 56 7.09 24.87 23.02
N TRP A 57 6.04 25.16 23.75
CA TRP A 57 5.10 24.13 24.23
C TRP A 57 3.67 24.65 24.17
N GLN A 58 2.78 23.85 23.57
CA GLN A 58 1.35 24.10 23.55
C GLN A 58 0.68 23.28 24.65
N TRP A 59 0.14 23.96 25.66
CA TRP A 59 -0.59 23.31 26.73
C TRP A 59 -2.01 22.99 26.28
N ASP A 60 -2.35 21.69 26.24
CA ASP A 60 -3.64 21.18 25.75
C ASP A 60 -4.72 21.19 26.87
N ALA A 61 -5.12 22.37 27.30
CA ALA A 61 -6.09 22.57 28.36
C ALA A 61 -7.49 21.98 28.03
N PHE A 62 -7.86 21.96 26.74
CA PHE A 62 -9.18 21.51 26.27
C PHE A 62 -9.14 20.21 25.47
N ASN A 63 -8.03 19.48 25.55
CA ASN A 63 -7.82 18.19 24.88
C ASN A 63 -7.91 18.21 23.35
N ALA A 64 -7.72 19.35 22.68
CA ALA A 64 -7.75 19.44 21.22
C ALA A 64 -6.65 18.60 20.57
N LEU A 65 -5.41 18.67 21.09
CA LEU A 65 -4.27 17.88 20.60
C LEU A 65 -4.47 16.39 20.90
N LYS A 66 -4.97 16.04 22.08
CA LYS A 66 -5.27 14.65 22.44
C LYS A 66 -6.35 14.03 21.55
N LEU A 67 -7.38 14.78 21.18
CA LEU A 67 -8.42 14.34 20.24
C LEU A 67 -7.86 14.14 18.84
N THR A 68 -6.96 15.03 18.38
CA THR A 68 -6.23 14.87 17.11
C THR A 68 -5.35 13.61 17.13
N GLN A 69 -4.67 13.34 18.24
CA GLN A 69 -3.91 12.10 18.43
C GLN A 69 -4.82 10.86 18.37
N THR A 70 -5.99 10.92 19.00
CA THR A 70 -6.97 9.83 18.97
C THR A 70 -7.44 9.57 17.53
N ALA A 71 -7.75 10.62 16.77
CA ALA A 71 -8.09 10.51 15.35
C ALA A 71 -6.97 9.85 14.53
N ALA A 72 -5.71 10.24 14.77
CA ALA A 72 -4.55 9.62 14.11
C ALA A 72 -4.41 8.13 14.50
N GLY A 73 -4.68 7.77 15.75
CA GLY A 73 -4.72 6.37 16.22
C GLY A 73 -5.79 5.55 15.49
N GLU A 74 -7.01 6.07 15.34
CA GLU A 74 -8.08 5.40 14.59
C GLU A 74 -7.72 5.25 13.10
N ARG A 75 -7.02 6.21 12.49
CA ARG A 75 -6.49 6.08 11.10
C ARG A 75 -5.44 4.97 10.99
N VAL A 76 -4.66 4.71 12.03
CA VAL A 76 -3.76 3.52 12.05
C VAL A 76 -4.57 2.23 12.06
N LEU A 77 -5.65 2.15 12.85
CA LEU A 77 -6.55 0.99 12.87
C LEU A 77 -7.24 0.80 11.51
N GLN A 78 -7.73 1.87 10.89
CA GLN A 78 -8.27 1.87 9.53
C GLN A 78 -7.26 1.29 8.53
N SER A 79 -6.01 1.76 8.54
CA SER A 79 -4.96 1.26 7.66
C SER A 79 -4.63 -0.22 7.88
N ARG A 80 -4.69 -0.70 9.13
CA ARG A 80 -4.53 -2.14 9.43
C ARG A 80 -5.67 -2.98 8.88
N ALA A 81 -6.90 -2.49 8.99
CA ALA A 81 -8.07 -3.15 8.42
C ALA A 81 -8.00 -3.20 6.88
N ALA A 82 -7.58 -2.11 6.22
CA ALA A 82 -7.34 -2.06 4.78
C ALA A 82 -6.29 -3.10 4.33
N VAL A 83 -5.19 -3.27 5.09
CA VAL A 83 -4.20 -4.33 4.81
C VAL A 83 -4.80 -5.73 4.96
N ALA A 84 -5.65 -5.95 5.96
CA ALA A 84 -6.34 -7.24 6.13
C ALA A 84 -7.32 -7.51 4.97
N ALA A 85 -8.05 -6.49 4.49
CA ALA A 85 -8.91 -6.57 3.32
C ALA A 85 -8.13 -6.92 2.05
N ALA A 86 -6.98 -6.25 1.82
CA ALA A 86 -6.12 -6.53 0.68
C ALA A 86 -5.58 -7.97 0.71
N ARG A 87 -5.15 -8.46 1.88
CA ARG A 87 -4.70 -9.85 2.04
C ARG A 87 -5.80 -10.86 1.72
N LEU A 88 -7.02 -10.61 2.19
CA LEU A 88 -8.17 -11.47 1.89
C LEU A 88 -8.46 -11.49 0.39
N LEU A 89 -8.41 -10.34 -0.27
CA LEU A 89 -8.61 -10.22 -1.72
C LEU A 89 -7.56 -11.02 -2.49
N VAL A 90 -6.28 -10.86 -2.16
CA VAL A 90 -5.19 -11.62 -2.81
C VAL A 90 -5.35 -13.12 -2.60
N ALA A 91 -5.70 -13.56 -1.38
CA ALA A 91 -5.95 -14.98 -1.11
C ALA A 91 -7.13 -15.54 -1.92
N ALA A 92 -8.23 -14.77 -2.03
CA ALA A 92 -9.38 -15.17 -2.83
C ALA A 92 -9.05 -15.24 -4.32
N GLN A 93 -8.30 -14.29 -4.86
CA GLN A 93 -7.84 -14.30 -6.24
C GLN A 93 -6.91 -15.48 -6.52
N ALA A 94 -5.95 -15.76 -5.62
CA ALA A 94 -5.06 -16.91 -5.76
C ALA A 94 -5.84 -18.24 -5.75
N ALA A 95 -6.81 -18.40 -4.84
CA ALA A 95 -7.67 -19.57 -4.81
C ALA A 95 -8.48 -19.73 -6.12
N THR A 96 -9.01 -18.62 -6.66
CA THR A 96 -9.73 -18.62 -7.94
C THR A 96 -8.83 -19.08 -9.08
N VAL A 97 -7.60 -18.56 -9.18
CA VAL A 97 -6.63 -18.96 -10.21
C VAL A 97 -6.28 -20.45 -10.09
N VAL A 98 -6.10 -20.97 -8.88
CA VAL A 98 -5.83 -22.41 -8.67
C VAL A 98 -7.00 -23.27 -9.17
N VAL A 99 -8.23 -22.91 -8.84
CA VAL A 99 -9.43 -23.64 -9.29
C VAL A 99 -9.56 -23.58 -10.81
N GLN A 100 -9.39 -22.39 -11.41
CA GLN A 100 -9.45 -22.20 -12.86
C GLN A 100 -8.37 -23.01 -13.58
N THR A 101 -7.13 -23.02 -13.06
CA THR A 101 -6.04 -23.82 -13.64
C THR A 101 -6.36 -25.31 -13.63
N ARG A 102 -6.92 -25.85 -12.53
CA ARG A 102 -7.30 -27.27 -12.43
C ARG A 102 -8.46 -27.61 -13.36
N ALA A 103 -9.47 -26.75 -13.45
CA ALA A 103 -10.58 -26.91 -14.38
C ALA A 103 -10.10 -26.87 -15.85
N LEU A 104 -9.17 -25.98 -16.16
CA LEU A 104 -8.54 -25.90 -17.49
C LEU A 104 -7.80 -27.18 -17.85
N ARG A 105 -6.98 -27.72 -16.94
CA ARG A 105 -6.27 -28.99 -17.14
C ARG A 105 -7.23 -30.14 -17.39
N GLN A 106 -8.33 -30.20 -16.65
CA GLN A 106 -9.36 -31.21 -16.87
C GLN A 106 -9.99 -31.11 -18.27
N ARG A 107 -10.25 -29.87 -18.74
CA ARG A 107 -10.70 -29.63 -20.12
C ARG A 107 -9.66 -30.07 -21.15
N MET A 108 -8.36 -29.84 -20.91
CA MET A 108 -7.29 -30.28 -21.80
C MET A 108 -7.23 -31.81 -21.91
N VAL A 109 -7.38 -32.53 -20.81
CA VAL A 109 -7.43 -34.01 -20.81
C VAL A 109 -8.62 -34.51 -21.64
N LEU A 110 -9.81 -33.92 -21.47
CA LEU A 110 -10.99 -34.27 -22.27
C LEU A 110 -10.79 -33.97 -23.75
N LEU A 111 -10.21 -32.82 -24.08
CA LEU A 111 -9.93 -32.42 -25.46
C LEU A 111 -8.89 -33.33 -26.12
N GLN A 112 -7.87 -33.79 -25.37
CA GLN A 112 -6.91 -34.76 -25.89
C GLN A 112 -7.59 -36.10 -26.25
N THR A 113 -8.57 -36.54 -25.46
CA THR A 113 -9.40 -37.71 -25.76
C THR A 113 -10.22 -37.47 -27.02
N THR A 114 -10.87 -36.30 -27.15
CA THR A 114 -11.61 -35.92 -28.37
C THR A 114 -10.71 -35.90 -29.60
N LEU A 115 -9.52 -35.31 -29.49
CA LEU A 115 -8.54 -35.29 -30.58
C LEU A 115 -8.12 -36.70 -31.02
N ALA A 116 -7.98 -37.64 -30.08
CA ALA A 116 -7.69 -39.04 -30.41
C ALA A 116 -8.84 -39.67 -31.21
N ILE A 117 -10.10 -39.40 -30.84
CA ILE A 117 -11.28 -39.85 -31.58
C ILE A 117 -11.35 -39.21 -32.97
N ASP A 118 -11.12 -37.88 -33.10
CA ASP A 118 -11.14 -37.16 -34.35
C ASP A 118 -10.09 -37.73 -35.34
N ARG A 119 -8.89 -38.09 -34.85
CA ARG A 119 -7.84 -38.75 -35.65
C ARG A 119 -8.29 -40.13 -36.11
N GLN A 120 -8.92 -40.95 -35.27
CA GLN A 120 -9.46 -42.24 -35.69
C GLN A 120 -10.53 -42.08 -36.77
N LEU A 121 -11.43 -41.10 -36.63
CA LEU A 121 -12.46 -40.80 -37.63
C LEU A 121 -11.84 -40.35 -38.96
N LEU A 122 -10.78 -39.57 -38.95
CA LEU A 122 -10.02 -39.18 -40.13
C LEU A 122 -9.40 -40.41 -40.81
N ASP A 123 -8.80 -41.33 -40.05
CA ASP A 123 -8.22 -42.56 -40.58
C ASP A 123 -9.28 -43.43 -41.23
N ILE A 124 -10.47 -43.60 -40.61
CA ILE A 124 -11.59 -44.33 -41.18
C ILE A 124 -12.12 -43.68 -42.45
N ALA A 125 -12.30 -42.33 -42.47
CA ALA A 125 -12.73 -41.59 -43.63
C ALA A 125 -11.74 -41.74 -44.80
N SER A 126 -10.46 -41.67 -44.51
CA SER A 126 -9.37 -41.83 -45.48
C SER A 126 -9.32 -43.26 -46.06
N ALA A 127 -9.52 -44.28 -45.23
CA ALA A 127 -9.61 -45.68 -45.68
C ALA A 127 -10.85 -45.94 -46.57
N LYS A 128 -12.02 -45.44 -46.19
CA LYS A 128 -13.24 -45.50 -47.00
C LYS A 128 -13.08 -44.79 -48.34
N ARG A 129 -12.40 -43.63 -48.35
CA ARG A 129 -12.14 -42.91 -49.60
C ARG A 129 -11.24 -43.72 -50.54
N ARG A 130 -10.17 -44.35 -50.02
CA ARG A 130 -9.27 -45.23 -50.81
C ARG A 130 -10.04 -46.43 -51.37
N ALA A 131 -11.01 -46.95 -50.65
CA ALA A 131 -11.88 -48.05 -51.10
C ALA A 131 -13.01 -47.58 -52.06
N GLY A 132 -13.12 -46.30 -52.38
CA GLY A 132 -14.19 -45.76 -53.24
C GLY A 132 -15.55 -45.63 -52.57
N LEU A 133 -15.65 -45.83 -51.23
CA LEU A 133 -16.88 -45.89 -50.45
C LEU A 133 -17.37 -44.54 -49.92
N THR A 134 -16.61 -43.47 -50.13
CA THR A 134 -16.99 -42.11 -49.68
C THR A 134 -16.39 -41.02 -50.59
N VAL A 135 -16.91 -39.79 -50.47
CA VAL A 135 -16.50 -38.64 -51.24
C VAL A 135 -15.35 -37.88 -50.55
N GLN A 136 -14.54 -37.10 -51.30
CA GLN A 136 -13.42 -36.33 -50.74
C GLN A 136 -13.85 -35.35 -49.66
N VAL A 137 -15.07 -34.80 -49.74
CA VAL A 137 -15.62 -33.85 -48.73
C VAL A 137 -15.65 -34.44 -47.33
N SER A 138 -15.95 -35.73 -47.18
CA SER A 138 -15.97 -36.42 -45.87
C SER A 138 -14.57 -36.46 -45.23
N VAL A 139 -13.50 -36.64 -46.04
CA VAL A 139 -12.12 -36.61 -45.55
C VAL A 139 -11.73 -35.19 -45.11
N LEU A 140 -12.10 -34.18 -45.92
CA LEU A 140 -11.82 -32.77 -45.59
C LEU A 140 -12.55 -32.33 -44.34
N GLN A 141 -13.80 -32.77 -44.10
CA GLN A 141 -14.54 -32.51 -42.87
C GLN A 141 -13.85 -33.14 -41.66
N ALA A 142 -13.40 -34.39 -41.76
CA ALA A 142 -12.66 -35.02 -40.66
C ALA A 142 -11.32 -34.35 -40.39
N GLN A 143 -10.61 -33.89 -41.43
CA GLN A 143 -9.39 -33.07 -41.29
C GLN A 143 -9.67 -31.74 -40.57
N ALA A 144 -10.76 -31.06 -40.94
CA ALA A 144 -11.15 -29.81 -40.33
C ALA A 144 -11.46 -29.99 -38.82
N ALA A 145 -12.11 -31.12 -38.44
CA ALA A 145 -12.36 -31.43 -37.01
C ALA A 145 -11.05 -31.61 -36.24
N VAL A 146 -10.09 -32.36 -36.77
CA VAL A 146 -8.75 -32.51 -36.15
C VAL A 146 -8.07 -31.16 -35.97
N GLN A 147 -8.08 -30.29 -36.99
CA GLN A 147 -7.46 -28.98 -36.90
C GLN A 147 -8.15 -28.06 -35.89
N ALA A 148 -9.48 -28.10 -35.81
CA ALA A 148 -10.25 -27.37 -34.82
C ALA A 148 -9.91 -27.81 -33.38
N SER A 149 -9.80 -29.12 -33.12
CA SER A 149 -9.39 -29.68 -31.83
C SER A 149 -7.95 -29.28 -31.47
N LEU A 150 -7.02 -29.27 -32.42
CA LEU A 150 -5.63 -28.82 -32.23
C LEU A 150 -5.57 -27.31 -31.91
N GLN A 151 -6.33 -26.49 -32.62
CA GLN A 151 -6.42 -25.05 -32.34
C GLN A 151 -6.95 -24.79 -30.95
N THR A 152 -8.00 -25.46 -30.54
CA THR A 152 -8.58 -25.34 -29.20
C THR A 152 -7.57 -25.77 -28.13
N LEU A 153 -6.79 -26.84 -28.37
CA LEU A 153 -5.76 -27.29 -27.44
C LEU A 153 -4.67 -26.23 -27.26
N ALA A 154 -4.22 -25.61 -28.35
CA ALA A 154 -3.22 -24.53 -28.29
C ALA A 154 -3.74 -23.30 -27.52
N GLN A 155 -5.03 -22.96 -27.68
CA GLN A 155 -5.67 -21.88 -26.92
C GLN A 155 -5.69 -22.18 -25.42
N LEU A 156 -6.08 -23.41 -25.01
CA LEU A 156 -6.08 -23.82 -23.60
C LEU A 156 -4.67 -23.83 -23.00
N GLN A 157 -3.65 -24.21 -23.78
CA GLN A 157 -2.25 -24.14 -23.35
C GLN A 157 -1.79 -22.69 -23.10
N ALA A 158 -2.15 -21.77 -23.99
CA ALA A 158 -1.85 -20.35 -23.79
C ALA A 158 -2.56 -19.77 -22.55
N GLU A 159 -3.82 -20.16 -22.34
CA GLU A 159 -4.59 -19.78 -21.16
C GLU A 159 -3.96 -20.32 -19.85
N GLN A 160 -3.43 -21.55 -19.90
CA GLN A 160 -2.71 -22.13 -18.74
C GLN A 160 -1.47 -21.31 -18.38
N VAL A 161 -0.70 -20.84 -19.35
CA VAL A 161 0.45 -19.95 -19.11
C VAL A 161 -0.01 -18.65 -18.47
N THR A 162 -1.12 -18.08 -18.93
CA THR A 162 -1.70 -16.86 -18.37
C THR A 162 -2.07 -17.03 -16.89
N TYR A 163 -2.74 -18.11 -16.52
CA TYR A 163 -3.08 -18.37 -15.11
C TYR A 163 -1.84 -18.65 -14.25
N THR A 164 -0.84 -19.34 -14.79
CA THR A 164 0.43 -19.56 -14.08
C THR A 164 1.15 -18.24 -13.79
N ASN A 165 1.20 -17.34 -14.77
CA ASN A 165 1.80 -16.01 -14.61
C ASN A 165 0.97 -15.14 -13.64
N ALA A 166 -0.36 -15.22 -13.69
CA ALA A 166 -1.23 -14.51 -12.74
C ALA A 166 -0.95 -14.95 -11.29
N LEU A 167 -0.80 -16.26 -11.04
CA LEU A 167 -0.43 -16.76 -9.71
C LEU A 167 0.95 -16.28 -9.29
N ALA A 168 1.92 -16.28 -10.22
CA ALA A 168 3.28 -15.79 -9.96
C ALA A 168 3.29 -14.33 -9.50
N VAL A 169 2.49 -13.47 -10.16
CA VAL A 169 2.34 -12.05 -9.77
C VAL A 169 1.66 -11.92 -8.41
N LEU A 170 0.56 -12.65 -8.16
CA LEU A 170 -0.18 -12.59 -6.88
C LEU A 170 0.66 -13.04 -5.69
N ALA A 171 1.51 -14.05 -5.90
CA ALA A 171 2.37 -14.61 -4.86
C ALA A 171 3.77 -13.96 -4.80
N ALA A 172 4.08 -13.02 -5.73
CA ALA A 172 5.39 -12.40 -5.88
C ALA A 172 6.54 -13.43 -6.03
N ILE A 173 6.30 -14.49 -6.83
CA ILE A 173 7.26 -15.58 -7.11
C ILE A 173 7.54 -15.66 -8.61
N THR A 174 8.51 -16.49 -8.98
CA THR A 174 8.79 -16.75 -10.40
C THR A 174 7.72 -17.65 -11.03
N PRO A 175 7.46 -17.55 -12.37
CA PRO A 175 6.53 -18.45 -13.05
C PRO A 175 6.87 -19.93 -12.88
N ALA A 176 8.17 -20.29 -12.81
CA ALA A 176 8.60 -21.65 -12.57
C ALA A 176 8.19 -22.17 -11.18
N GLN A 177 8.34 -21.34 -10.14
CA GLN A 177 7.85 -21.66 -8.79
C GLN A 177 6.33 -21.76 -8.74
N ALA A 178 5.60 -20.85 -9.43
CA ALA A 178 4.15 -20.93 -9.51
C ALA A 178 3.68 -22.22 -10.20
N ALA A 179 4.35 -22.66 -11.25
CA ALA A 179 4.07 -23.93 -11.91
C ALA A 179 4.29 -25.13 -10.96
N GLN A 180 5.37 -25.12 -10.15
CA GLN A 180 5.62 -26.14 -9.13
C GLN A 180 4.51 -26.16 -8.05
N TRP A 181 4.07 -24.99 -7.57
CA TRP A 181 2.98 -24.90 -6.58
C TRP A 181 1.65 -25.42 -7.12
N LEU A 182 1.34 -25.16 -8.39
CA LEU A 182 0.15 -25.68 -9.05
C LEU A 182 0.20 -27.20 -9.22
N GLY A 183 1.42 -27.80 -9.26
CA GLY A 183 1.63 -29.22 -9.52
C GLY A 183 0.96 -29.67 -10.80
N ASP A 184 0.85 -30.97 -11.04
CA ASP A 184 0.23 -31.53 -12.25
C ASP A 184 -1.22 -32.02 -12.05
N SER A 185 -1.78 -31.82 -10.86
CA SER A 185 -3.13 -32.27 -10.55
C SER A 185 -4.20 -31.55 -11.37
N SER A 186 -5.05 -32.32 -12.05
CA SER A 186 -6.27 -31.85 -12.71
C SER A 186 -7.51 -31.99 -11.80
N LEU A 187 -7.37 -32.61 -10.62
CA LEU A 187 -8.50 -32.79 -9.70
C LEU A 187 -8.85 -31.47 -9.02
N LEU A 188 -10.12 -31.11 -9.05
CA LEU A 188 -10.63 -29.96 -8.29
C LEU A 188 -10.47 -30.21 -6.79
N PRO A 189 -10.18 -29.17 -5.98
CA PRO A 189 -10.16 -29.30 -4.54
C PRO A 189 -11.50 -29.80 -4.02
N ALA A 190 -11.47 -30.78 -3.12
CA ALA A 190 -12.69 -31.22 -2.46
C ALA A 190 -13.24 -30.08 -1.58
N LEU A 191 -14.52 -29.81 -1.69
CA LEU A 191 -15.20 -28.89 -0.78
C LEU A 191 -15.25 -29.50 0.62
N PRO A 192 -15.03 -28.71 1.68
CA PRO A 192 -15.22 -29.20 3.04
C PRO A 192 -16.67 -29.62 3.21
N SER A 193 -16.89 -30.80 3.81
CA SER A 193 -18.23 -31.38 4.02
C SER A 193 -19.13 -30.50 4.90
N ARG A 194 -18.53 -29.64 5.72
CA ARG A 194 -19.22 -28.69 6.60
C ARG A 194 -18.42 -27.40 6.72
N ILE A 195 -19.08 -26.29 6.48
CA ILE A 195 -18.54 -24.95 6.77
C ILE A 195 -19.24 -24.48 8.04
N GLU A 196 -18.48 -24.36 9.14
CA GLU A 196 -19.03 -23.82 10.38
C GLU A 196 -19.12 -22.29 10.26
N PHE A 197 -20.31 -21.82 9.96
CA PHE A 197 -20.65 -20.41 10.08
C PHE A 197 -20.90 -20.13 11.57
N GLY A 198 -20.09 -19.30 12.19
CA GLY A 198 -20.38 -18.80 13.54
C GLY A 198 -21.67 -17.98 13.58
N VAL A 199 -22.00 -17.43 14.76
CA VAL A 199 -23.16 -16.53 14.90
C VAL A 199 -23.02 -15.36 13.93
N PRO A 200 -24.06 -14.96 13.18
CA PRO A 200 -24.00 -13.91 12.16
C PRO A 200 -23.35 -12.61 12.64
N SER A 201 -23.60 -12.20 13.89
CA SER A 201 -22.98 -11.02 14.50
C SER A 201 -21.46 -11.12 14.63
N GLN A 202 -20.91 -12.32 14.87
CA GLN A 202 -19.47 -12.54 14.95
C GLN A 202 -18.80 -12.46 13.56
N LEU A 203 -19.52 -12.82 12.50
CA LEU A 203 -19.01 -12.69 11.12
C LEU A 203 -18.83 -11.23 10.75
N LEU A 204 -19.74 -10.34 11.18
CA LEU A 204 -19.60 -8.89 10.96
C LEU A 204 -18.33 -8.33 11.61
N LEU A 205 -17.98 -8.79 12.82
CA LEU A 205 -16.77 -8.36 13.52
C LEU A 205 -15.46 -8.88 12.88
N ARG A 206 -15.54 -9.87 11.99
CA ARG A 206 -14.38 -10.41 11.27
C ARG A 206 -14.19 -9.78 9.88
N ARG A 207 -15.16 -9.02 9.40
CA ARG A 207 -15.09 -8.37 8.08
C ARG A 207 -14.16 -7.15 8.14
N PRO A 208 -13.05 -7.16 7.40
CA PRO A 208 -12.08 -6.07 7.45
C PRO A 208 -12.62 -4.76 6.85
N ASP A 209 -13.51 -4.81 5.86
CA ASP A 209 -14.18 -3.64 5.28
C ASP A 209 -15.07 -2.91 6.29
N LEU A 210 -15.78 -3.65 7.16
CA LEU A 210 -16.58 -3.06 8.22
C LEU A 210 -15.70 -2.47 9.34
N LEU A 211 -14.59 -3.15 9.68
CA LEU A 211 -13.62 -2.62 10.65
C LEU A 211 -12.96 -1.33 10.13
N GLU A 212 -12.66 -1.26 8.83
CA GLU A 212 -12.13 -0.07 8.19
C GLU A 212 -13.12 1.10 8.26
N ALA A 213 -14.38 0.88 7.85
CA ALA A 213 -15.44 1.89 7.92
C ALA A 213 -15.70 2.36 9.35
N GLN A 214 -15.70 1.44 10.33
CA GLN A 214 -15.88 1.79 11.73
C GLN A 214 -14.72 2.67 12.25
N ALA A 215 -13.48 2.33 11.94
CA ALA A 215 -12.33 3.14 12.31
C ALA A 215 -12.37 4.53 11.65
N GLN A 216 -12.82 4.61 10.39
CA GLN A 216 -13.02 5.87 9.68
C GLN A 216 -14.05 6.77 10.39
N VAL A 217 -15.19 6.22 10.80
CA VAL A 217 -16.22 6.96 11.56
C VAL A 217 -15.66 7.47 12.88
N ARG A 218 -14.91 6.65 13.63
CA ARG A 218 -14.28 7.04 14.89
C ARG A 218 -13.24 8.14 14.68
N ALA A 219 -12.41 8.06 13.64
CA ALA A 219 -11.47 9.10 13.29
C ALA A 219 -12.18 10.43 13.00
N ALA A 220 -13.21 10.41 12.16
CA ALA A 220 -14.00 11.61 11.83
C ALA A 220 -14.71 12.20 13.06
N SER A 221 -15.22 11.36 13.96
CA SER A 221 -15.83 11.81 15.23
C SER A 221 -14.80 12.49 16.14
N SER A 222 -13.56 11.96 16.20
CA SER A 222 -12.48 12.57 16.97
C SER A 222 -12.00 13.88 16.34
N ASP A 223 -11.96 13.98 15.01
CA ASP A 223 -11.64 15.23 14.29
C ASP A 223 -12.71 16.31 14.56
N LEU A 224 -13.99 15.93 14.54
CA LEU A 224 -15.08 16.84 14.90
C LEU A 224 -14.90 17.35 16.35
N ALA A 225 -14.64 16.45 17.28
CA ALA A 225 -14.42 16.83 18.68
C ALA A 225 -13.19 17.75 18.84
N ALA A 226 -12.10 17.49 18.12
CA ALA A 226 -10.91 18.36 18.09
C ALA A 226 -11.25 19.76 17.54
N SER A 227 -12.04 19.82 16.45
CA SER A 227 -12.49 21.08 15.86
C SER A 227 -13.41 21.89 16.80
N LEU A 228 -14.23 21.21 17.58
CA LEU A 228 -15.05 21.85 18.61
C LEU A 228 -14.17 22.37 19.77
N ALA A 229 -13.17 21.62 20.18
CA ALA A 229 -12.20 22.02 21.20
C ALA A 229 -11.36 23.23 20.76
N ALA A 230 -11.05 23.36 19.47
CA ALA A 230 -10.34 24.50 18.91
C ALA A 230 -11.10 25.86 18.99
N ARG A 231 -12.38 25.84 19.36
CA ARG A 231 -13.18 27.07 19.63
C ARG A 231 -12.80 27.73 20.95
N TYR A 232 -12.12 27.00 21.84
CA TYR A 232 -11.66 27.51 23.12
C TYR A 232 -10.27 28.16 23.01
N PRO A 233 -9.89 29.04 23.94
CA PRO A 233 -8.57 29.66 23.95
C PRO A 233 -7.45 28.61 23.95
N GLN A 234 -6.42 28.82 23.14
CA GLN A 234 -5.22 27.99 23.11
C GLN A 234 -4.12 28.65 23.93
N PHE A 235 -3.43 27.86 24.74
CA PHE A 235 -2.35 28.34 25.58
C PHE A 235 -1.01 27.81 25.06
N SER A 236 -0.09 28.73 24.77
CA SER A 236 1.28 28.39 24.39
C SER A 236 2.27 29.00 25.38
N ILE A 237 3.27 28.23 25.74
CA ILE A 237 4.39 28.66 26.58
C ILE A 237 5.61 28.73 25.66
N ASN A 238 6.17 29.93 25.54
CA ASN A 238 7.39 30.17 24.78
C ASN A 238 8.43 30.76 25.71
N ALA A 239 9.63 30.15 25.75
CA ALA A 239 10.76 30.66 26.49
C ALA A 239 11.98 30.66 25.57
N GLN A 240 12.78 31.70 25.66
CA GLN A 240 14.00 31.81 24.88
C GLN A 240 15.13 32.29 25.80
N ILE A 241 16.27 31.64 25.68
CA ILE A 241 17.52 32.09 26.29
C ILE A 241 18.56 32.16 25.18
N GLY A 242 19.33 33.22 25.15
CA GLY A 242 20.36 33.39 24.10
C GLY A 242 21.50 34.25 24.59
N TRP A 243 22.65 34.06 23.95
CA TRP A 243 23.87 34.82 24.13
C TRP A 243 24.28 35.42 22.79
N ALA A 244 24.76 36.65 22.85
CA ALA A 244 25.27 37.32 21.66
C ALA A 244 26.64 37.97 22.01
N ALA A 245 27.63 37.71 21.19
CA ALA A 245 29.00 38.22 21.40
C ALA A 245 29.64 38.70 20.11
N ALA A 246 30.60 39.60 20.23
CA ALA A 246 31.37 40.09 19.09
C ALA A 246 32.41 39.09 18.53
N SER A 247 32.68 38.00 19.26
CA SER A 247 33.54 36.90 18.82
C SER A 247 33.00 35.55 19.32
N ALA A 248 33.30 34.47 18.61
CA ALA A 248 32.92 33.12 19.00
C ALA A 248 33.52 32.73 20.38
N ALA A 249 34.72 33.19 20.72
CA ALA A 249 35.36 32.89 22.01
C ALA A 249 34.71 33.60 23.21
N ALA A 250 33.98 34.68 22.98
CA ALA A 250 33.26 35.41 24.01
C ALA A 250 31.83 34.87 24.26
N LEU A 251 31.32 33.99 23.41
CA LEU A 251 30.05 33.29 23.64
C LEU A 251 30.15 32.43 24.89
N GLY A 252 29.27 32.64 25.86
CA GLY A 252 29.28 31.90 27.13
C GLY A 252 30.18 32.48 28.21
N SER A 253 30.86 33.59 27.96
CA SER A 253 31.50 34.35 29.02
C SER A 253 30.50 35.26 29.75
N SER A 254 30.82 35.68 31.00
CA SER A 254 29.97 36.60 31.75
C SER A 254 29.85 38.02 31.12
N ALA A 255 30.51 38.24 29.98
CA ALA A 255 30.46 39.46 29.19
C ALA A 255 29.61 39.34 27.91
N ALA A 256 28.97 38.19 27.66
CA ALA A 256 28.06 37.94 26.52
C ALA A 256 26.59 38.24 26.86
#